data_cb875bdaa29629569b27e8c9b7a63d5e
#
_entry.id   cb875bdaa29629569b27e8c9b7a63d5e
#
_cell.length_a   1.000
_cell.length_b   1.000
_cell.length_c   1.000
_cell.angle_alpha   90.00
_cell.angle_beta   90.00
_cell.angle_gamma   90.00
#
_symmetry.space_group_name_H-M   'P 1'
#
loop_
_entity.id
_entity.type
_entity.pdbx_description
1 polymer ?
#
loop_
_entity_poly.entity_id
_entity_poly.type
_entity_poly.pdbx_seq_one_letter_code
_entity_poly.pdbx_strand_id
1 'polypeptide(L)'
;MKVLVPVKRVIDYNVKVRVKADQSGVDLANVKMSMNPFDEIAVEEAVRLKEKGKATEVVAVSIGPQQASETIRTALAMGADRGILVKTEGTTEPLAVAKILKAIVEAEKPDFVITGKQAIDDDANQVGQMLAALLGWPQGTFAHSLELGDGSAKISREIDGGLQTVEVKLPAVMTTDLRLNEPRYASLPNIMKAKKKPIDEKSPADLGVDVTPRFKVLKVTEPPKRGAGVKVASVGELLDKLKTAGVLPQ
;
A
#
# COMPACT_ATOMS: atom_id res chain seq x y z
N MET A 1 12.51 17.62 -5.75
CA MET A 1 12.82 16.34 -5.08
C MET A 1 12.31 15.16 -5.88
N LYS A 2 12.94 13.98 -5.73
CA LYS A 2 12.49 12.70 -6.30
C LYS A 2 11.62 11.97 -5.30
N VAL A 3 10.46 11.47 -5.74
CA VAL A 3 9.54 10.68 -4.92
C VAL A 3 9.47 9.24 -5.44
N LEU A 4 9.63 8.26 -4.56
CA LEU A 4 9.48 6.85 -4.85
C LEU A 4 8.14 6.36 -4.31
N VAL A 5 7.36 5.66 -5.14
CA VAL A 5 6.02 5.18 -4.76
C VAL A 5 5.92 3.69 -5.04
N PRO A 6 6.03 2.84 -4.01
CA PRO A 6 5.70 1.43 -4.12
C PRO A 6 4.20 1.23 -4.39
N VAL A 7 3.88 0.32 -5.32
CA VAL A 7 2.50 -0.03 -5.69
C VAL A 7 2.35 -1.55 -5.79
N LYS A 8 1.31 -2.10 -5.17
CA LYS A 8 1.04 -3.55 -5.14
C LYS A 8 -0.13 -3.91 -6.04
N ARG A 9 0.03 -5.01 -6.80
CA ARG A 9 -1.05 -5.64 -7.55
C ARG A 9 -1.83 -6.56 -6.61
N VAL A 10 -3.12 -6.30 -6.43
CA VAL A 10 -4.01 -7.04 -5.53
C VAL A 10 -5.29 -7.44 -6.26
N ILE A 11 -6.07 -8.34 -5.68
CA ILE A 11 -7.43 -8.62 -6.16
C ILE A 11 -8.26 -7.33 -6.03
N ASP A 12 -8.99 -6.96 -7.09
CA ASP A 12 -9.90 -5.82 -7.07
C ASP A 12 -10.92 -5.97 -5.92
N TYR A 13 -11.09 -4.93 -5.11
CA TYR A 13 -11.94 -4.95 -3.91
C TYR A 13 -13.43 -5.22 -4.19
N ASN A 14 -13.88 -5.09 -5.43
CA ASN A 14 -15.24 -5.46 -5.84
C ASN A 14 -15.39 -6.96 -6.12
N VAL A 15 -14.30 -7.72 -6.17
CA VAL A 15 -14.32 -9.15 -6.47
C VAL A 15 -14.57 -9.94 -5.19
N LYS A 16 -15.53 -10.86 -5.24
CA LYS A 16 -15.71 -11.84 -4.17
C LYS A 16 -14.58 -12.86 -4.21
N VAL A 17 -13.70 -12.80 -3.22
CA VAL A 17 -12.57 -13.73 -3.06
C VAL A 17 -13.08 -15.15 -2.81
N ARG A 18 -12.42 -16.15 -3.40
CA ARG A 18 -12.70 -17.57 -3.21
C ARG A 18 -11.44 -18.29 -2.75
N VAL A 19 -11.62 -19.26 -1.87
CA VAL A 19 -10.54 -20.15 -1.43
C VAL A 19 -10.44 -21.33 -2.43
N LYS A 20 -9.23 -21.76 -2.76
CA LYS A 20 -9.00 -22.95 -3.57
C LYS A 20 -9.58 -24.20 -2.90
N ALA A 21 -10.00 -25.18 -3.69
CA ALA A 21 -10.59 -26.41 -3.18
C ALA A 21 -9.65 -27.19 -2.24
N ASP A 22 -8.35 -27.15 -2.48
CA ASP A 22 -7.31 -27.76 -1.65
C ASP A 22 -6.91 -26.92 -0.42
N GLN A 23 -7.52 -25.77 -0.24
CA GLN A 23 -7.24 -24.82 0.85
C GLN A 23 -5.79 -24.29 0.89
N SER A 24 -5.02 -24.45 -0.18
CA SER A 24 -3.63 -23.97 -0.26
C SER A 24 -3.49 -22.46 -0.38
N GLY A 25 -4.56 -21.74 -0.67
CA GLY A 25 -4.56 -20.31 -0.88
C GLY A 25 -5.85 -19.78 -1.47
N VAL A 26 -5.80 -18.52 -1.88
CA VAL A 26 -6.88 -17.83 -2.60
C VAL A 26 -6.80 -18.22 -4.09
N ASP A 27 -7.96 -18.44 -4.72
CA ASP A 27 -8.05 -18.68 -6.16
C ASP A 27 -7.87 -17.36 -6.92
N LEU A 28 -6.78 -17.27 -7.68
CA LEU A 28 -6.44 -16.11 -8.51
C LEU A 28 -6.76 -16.32 -10.00
N ALA A 29 -7.32 -17.48 -10.38
CA ALA A 29 -7.62 -17.77 -11.77
C ALA A 29 -8.76 -16.90 -12.29
N ASN A 30 -8.51 -16.16 -13.37
CA ASN A 30 -9.48 -15.28 -14.04
C ASN A 30 -10.11 -14.21 -13.10
N VAL A 31 -9.37 -13.77 -12.09
CA VAL A 31 -9.80 -12.74 -11.15
C VAL A 31 -9.31 -11.38 -11.62
N LYS A 32 -10.19 -10.38 -11.60
CA LYS A 32 -9.78 -8.99 -11.86
C LYS A 32 -8.81 -8.53 -10.80
N MET A 33 -7.67 -8.01 -11.24
CA MET A 33 -6.65 -7.43 -10.38
C MET A 33 -6.60 -5.92 -10.58
N SER A 34 -6.21 -5.19 -9.53
CA SER A 34 -6.08 -3.73 -9.54
C SER A 34 -4.86 -3.28 -8.72
N MET A 35 -4.56 -2.00 -8.74
CA MET A 35 -3.67 -1.38 -7.77
C MET A 35 -4.32 -1.43 -6.38
N ASN A 36 -3.53 -1.66 -5.35
CA ASN A 36 -4.00 -1.53 -3.96
C ASN A 36 -4.54 -0.11 -3.71
N PRO A 37 -5.74 0.05 -3.13
CA PRO A 37 -6.37 1.36 -2.94
C PRO A 37 -5.51 2.35 -2.14
N PHE A 38 -4.78 1.90 -1.13
CA PHE A 38 -3.88 2.77 -0.37
C PHE A 38 -2.68 3.25 -1.22
N ASP A 39 -2.24 2.46 -2.19
CA ASP A 39 -1.16 2.85 -3.09
C ASP A 39 -1.65 3.83 -4.16
N GLU A 40 -2.93 3.76 -4.57
CA GLU A 40 -3.56 4.77 -5.43
C GLU A 40 -3.51 6.16 -4.76
N ILE A 41 -3.78 6.24 -3.45
CA ILE A 41 -3.65 7.45 -2.64
C ILE A 41 -2.19 7.95 -2.65
N ALA A 42 -1.23 7.03 -2.50
CA ALA A 42 0.19 7.38 -2.51
C ALA A 42 0.65 7.93 -3.86
N VAL A 43 0.23 7.32 -4.97
CA VAL A 43 0.52 7.80 -6.33
C VAL A 43 -0.10 9.17 -6.55
N GLU A 44 -1.37 9.35 -6.18
CA GLU A 44 -2.07 10.64 -6.30
C GLU A 44 -1.32 11.75 -5.56
N GLU A 45 -0.90 11.51 -4.31
CA GLU A 45 -0.18 12.51 -3.54
C GLU A 45 1.16 12.88 -4.19
N ALA A 46 1.92 11.88 -4.63
CA ALA A 46 3.19 12.12 -5.33
C ALA A 46 3.00 12.94 -6.62
N VAL A 47 1.94 12.66 -7.38
CA VAL A 47 1.61 13.43 -8.59
C VAL A 47 1.17 14.84 -8.24
N ARG A 48 0.37 15.05 -7.20
CA ARG A 48 0.00 16.40 -6.72
C ARG A 48 1.22 17.21 -6.27
N LEU A 49 2.19 16.57 -5.61
CA LEU A 49 3.45 17.23 -5.26
C LEU A 49 4.23 17.68 -6.50
N LYS A 50 4.22 16.88 -7.55
CA LYS A 50 4.85 17.24 -8.82
C LYS A 50 4.13 18.38 -9.50
N GLU A 51 2.81 18.38 -9.56
CA GLU A 51 2.00 19.46 -10.12
C GLU A 51 2.20 20.79 -9.38
N LYS A 52 2.44 20.74 -8.06
CA LYS A 52 2.79 21.90 -7.22
C LYS A 52 4.26 22.32 -7.36
N GLY A 53 5.06 21.68 -8.24
CA GLY A 53 6.48 21.98 -8.42
C GLY A 53 7.38 21.55 -7.25
N LYS A 54 6.85 20.79 -6.29
CA LYS A 54 7.61 20.29 -5.13
C LYS A 54 8.40 19.02 -5.46
N ALA A 55 7.85 18.16 -6.32
CA ALA A 55 8.57 17.00 -6.85
C ALA A 55 8.98 17.23 -8.31
N THR A 56 10.16 16.75 -8.68
CA THR A 56 10.71 16.81 -10.05
C THR A 56 10.53 15.48 -10.79
N GLU A 57 10.51 14.37 -10.04
CA GLU A 57 10.37 13.02 -10.59
C GLU A 57 9.56 12.16 -9.64
N VAL A 58 8.63 11.36 -10.20
CA VAL A 58 7.84 10.34 -9.50
C VAL A 58 8.14 8.98 -10.11
N VAL A 59 8.70 8.07 -9.32
CA VAL A 59 9.09 6.71 -9.73
C VAL A 59 8.17 5.70 -9.07
N ALA A 60 7.40 4.96 -9.87
CA ALA A 60 6.56 3.87 -9.35
C ALA A 60 7.35 2.55 -9.29
N VAL A 61 7.23 1.81 -8.20
CA VAL A 61 7.90 0.50 -8.02
C VAL A 61 6.87 -0.57 -7.72
N SER A 62 6.95 -1.71 -8.39
CA SER A 62 6.15 -2.88 -8.03
C SER A 62 7.04 -4.10 -7.88
N ILE A 63 6.72 -4.93 -6.89
CA ILE A 63 7.41 -6.19 -6.60
C ILE A 63 6.38 -7.30 -6.77
N GLY A 64 6.64 -8.24 -7.68
CA GLY A 64 5.70 -9.32 -7.98
C GLY A 64 5.96 -9.97 -9.33
N PRO A 65 4.99 -10.76 -9.83
CA PRO A 65 5.11 -11.40 -11.13
C PRO A 65 5.11 -10.38 -12.28
N GLN A 66 5.41 -10.84 -13.49
CA GLN A 66 5.45 -9.97 -14.69
C GLN A 66 4.20 -9.09 -14.86
N GLN A 67 3.02 -9.61 -14.48
CA GLN A 67 1.74 -8.89 -14.55
C GLN A 67 1.67 -7.68 -13.58
N ALA A 68 2.56 -7.56 -12.59
CA ALA A 68 2.63 -6.38 -11.74
C ALA A 68 3.05 -5.12 -12.53
N SER A 69 3.61 -5.29 -13.73
CA SER A 69 3.83 -4.18 -14.68
C SER A 69 2.55 -3.44 -15.07
N GLU A 70 1.39 -4.10 -15.05
CA GLU A 70 0.08 -3.48 -15.32
C GLU A 70 -0.26 -2.43 -14.25
N THR A 71 0.04 -2.72 -12.98
CA THR A 71 -0.14 -1.79 -11.87
C THR A 71 0.79 -0.57 -12.00
N ILE A 72 2.05 -0.80 -12.41
CA ILE A 72 2.96 0.30 -12.74
C ILE A 72 2.40 1.14 -13.90
N ARG A 73 1.84 0.52 -14.95
CA ARG A 73 1.21 1.26 -16.06
C ARG A 73 0.05 2.14 -15.58
N THR A 74 -0.70 1.69 -14.59
CA THR A 74 -1.75 2.51 -13.96
C THR A 74 -1.15 3.73 -13.26
N ALA A 75 -0.10 3.57 -12.45
CA ALA A 75 0.60 4.69 -11.82
C ALA A 75 1.19 5.67 -12.85
N LEU A 76 1.75 5.15 -13.97
CA LEU A 76 2.25 5.97 -15.07
C LEU A 76 1.13 6.75 -15.78
N ALA A 77 -0.06 6.19 -15.89
CA ALA A 77 -1.24 6.84 -16.45
C ALA A 77 -1.81 7.92 -15.50
N MET A 78 -1.69 7.75 -14.19
CA MET A 78 -2.02 8.77 -13.19
C MET A 78 -1.05 9.96 -13.23
N GLY A 79 0.21 9.76 -13.64
CA GLY A 79 1.16 10.87 -13.77
C GLY A 79 2.61 10.57 -13.38
N ALA A 80 2.91 9.38 -12.85
CA ALA A 80 4.29 8.97 -12.59
C ALA A 80 5.15 8.99 -13.87
N ASP A 81 6.46 9.19 -13.73
CA ASP A 81 7.36 9.42 -14.86
C ASP A 81 7.89 8.12 -15.45
N ARG A 82 8.31 7.20 -14.63
CA ARG A 82 8.83 5.89 -14.99
C ARG A 82 8.51 4.85 -13.93
N GLY A 83 8.77 3.59 -14.26
CA GLY A 83 8.53 2.47 -13.35
C GLY A 83 9.74 1.59 -13.15
N ILE A 84 9.73 0.84 -12.05
CA ILE A 84 10.66 -0.24 -11.77
C ILE A 84 9.84 -1.47 -11.39
N LEU A 85 10.04 -2.57 -12.12
CA LEU A 85 9.45 -3.87 -11.78
C LEU A 85 10.54 -4.76 -11.20
N VAL A 86 10.36 -5.18 -9.94
CA VAL A 86 11.19 -6.24 -9.37
C VAL A 86 10.45 -7.56 -9.48
N LYS A 87 10.90 -8.40 -10.40
CA LYS A 87 10.23 -9.68 -10.68
C LYS A 87 10.48 -10.69 -9.58
N THR A 88 9.40 -11.13 -8.94
CA THR A 88 9.41 -12.22 -7.96
C THR A 88 8.34 -13.24 -8.32
N GLU A 89 8.60 -14.50 -7.98
CA GLU A 89 7.62 -15.56 -8.08
C GLU A 89 7.06 -15.89 -6.70
N GLY A 90 5.76 -16.16 -6.63
CA GLY A 90 5.09 -16.48 -5.37
C GLY A 90 4.88 -15.27 -4.46
N THR A 91 4.62 -15.55 -3.19
CA THR A 91 4.36 -14.53 -2.17
C THR A 91 5.67 -14.00 -1.61
N THR A 92 5.84 -12.68 -1.62
CA THR A 92 6.99 -12.00 -1.01
C THR A 92 6.56 -11.40 0.32
N GLU A 93 7.24 -11.80 1.41
CA GLU A 93 6.92 -11.35 2.77
C GLU A 93 7.29 -9.87 3.00
N PRO A 94 6.62 -9.17 3.93
CA PRO A 94 6.83 -7.73 4.16
C PRO A 94 8.29 -7.34 4.40
N LEU A 95 9.06 -8.14 5.16
CA LEU A 95 10.48 -7.85 5.38
C LEU A 95 11.33 -8.00 4.11
N ALA A 96 11.02 -8.97 3.27
CA ALA A 96 11.70 -9.15 1.98
C ALA A 96 11.37 -7.97 1.04
N VAL A 97 10.11 -7.54 1.01
CA VAL A 97 9.69 -6.32 0.28
C VAL A 97 10.44 -5.09 0.79
N ALA A 98 10.53 -4.89 2.10
CA ALA A 98 11.25 -3.76 2.69
C ALA A 98 12.75 -3.77 2.33
N LYS A 99 13.39 -4.95 2.29
CA LYS A 99 14.80 -5.09 1.87
C LYS A 99 14.98 -4.79 0.38
N ILE A 100 14.08 -5.24 -0.49
CA ILE A 100 14.10 -4.89 -1.91
C ILE A 100 13.93 -3.38 -2.09
N LEU A 101 12.96 -2.77 -1.42
CA LEU A 101 12.74 -1.33 -1.47
C LEU A 101 13.94 -0.55 -0.94
N LYS A 102 14.61 -1.02 0.11
CA LYS A 102 15.87 -0.42 0.60
C LYS A 102 16.91 -0.39 -0.52
N ALA A 103 17.17 -1.50 -1.19
CA ALA A 103 18.15 -1.56 -2.28
C ALA A 103 17.76 -0.61 -3.44
N ILE A 104 16.47 -0.50 -3.77
CA ILE A 104 15.98 0.47 -4.76
C ILE A 104 16.20 1.91 -4.28
N VAL A 105 15.91 2.22 -3.01
CA VAL A 105 16.14 3.56 -2.42
C VAL A 105 17.61 3.93 -2.46
N GLU A 106 18.52 3.01 -2.14
CA GLU A 106 19.96 3.24 -2.18
C GLU A 106 20.47 3.50 -3.62
N ALA A 107 19.87 2.83 -4.62
CA ALA A 107 20.21 3.04 -6.03
C ALA A 107 19.61 4.34 -6.59
N GLU A 108 18.34 4.60 -6.30
CA GLU A 108 17.55 5.71 -6.85
C GLU A 108 17.75 7.03 -6.11
N LYS A 109 18.14 6.97 -4.84
CA LYS A 109 18.35 8.12 -3.95
C LYS A 109 17.16 9.10 -3.95
N PRO A 110 15.94 8.64 -3.68
CA PRO A 110 14.80 9.54 -3.57
C PRO A 110 14.92 10.40 -2.30
N ASP A 111 14.27 11.54 -2.32
CA ASP A 111 14.15 12.42 -1.14
C ASP A 111 12.96 12.01 -0.27
N PHE A 112 11.98 11.30 -0.85
CA PHE A 112 10.77 10.91 -0.14
C PHE A 112 10.23 9.59 -0.69
N VAL A 113 9.85 8.67 0.20
CA VAL A 113 9.12 7.46 -0.14
C VAL A 113 7.70 7.61 0.37
N ILE A 114 6.72 7.48 -0.52
CA ILE A 114 5.29 7.53 -0.20
C ILE A 114 4.68 6.18 -0.57
N THR A 115 4.17 5.42 0.40
CA THR A 115 3.56 4.11 0.18
C THR A 115 2.19 4.02 0.84
N GLY A 116 1.33 3.15 0.38
CA GLY A 116 0.11 2.80 1.10
C GLY A 116 0.43 2.28 2.51
N LYS A 117 -0.42 2.54 3.49
CA LYS A 117 -0.20 2.05 4.86
C LYS A 117 -0.25 0.52 4.94
N GLN A 118 -1.08 -0.10 4.11
CA GLN A 118 -1.29 -1.54 4.08
C GLN A 118 -1.77 -1.97 2.69
N ALA A 119 -1.78 -3.26 2.41
CA ALA A 119 -2.39 -3.84 1.22
C ALA A 119 -3.63 -4.64 1.63
N ILE A 120 -4.71 -4.55 0.83
CA ILE A 120 -6.01 -5.16 1.16
C ILE A 120 -6.04 -6.69 1.06
N ASP A 121 -4.98 -7.31 0.56
CA ASP A 121 -4.85 -8.76 0.43
C ASP A 121 -4.29 -9.44 1.69
N ASP A 122 -3.41 -8.77 2.42
CA ASP A 122 -2.76 -9.33 3.61
C ASP A 122 -2.92 -8.48 4.88
N ASP A 123 -3.32 -7.22 4.75
CA ASP A 123 -3.46 -6.24 5.85
C ASP A 123 -2.25 -6.18 6.81
N ALA A 124 -1.06 -6.54 6.33
CA ALA A 124 0.12 -6.69 7.19
C ALA A 124 0.57 -5.35 7.82
N ASN A 125 0.44 -4.23 7.09
CA ASN A 125 0.79 -2.89 7.56
C ASN A 125 2.21 -2.79 8.17
N GLN A 126 3.21 -3.34 7.50
CA GLN A 126 4.57 -3.47 8.04
C GLN A 126 5.64 -2.86 7.15
N VAL A 127 5.43 -2.82 5.83
CA VAL A 127 6.49 -2.51 4.85
C VAL A 127 7.06 -1.11 5.04
N GLY A 128 6.23 -0.08 5.19
CA GLY A 128 6.68 1.30 5.33
C GLY A 128 7.54 1.51 6.58
N GLN A 129 7.10 0.98 7.71
CA GLN A 129 7.81 1.05 8.99
C GLN A 129 9.13 0.27 8.97
N MET A 130 9.13 -0.94 8.39
CA MET A 130 10.34 -1.75 8.21
C MET A 130 11.35 -1.05 7.29
N LEU A 131 10.87 -0.46 6.19
CA LEU A 131 11.72 0.29 5.27
C LEU A 131 12.38 1.48 5.96
N ALA A 132 11.60 2.29 6.70
CA ALA A 132 12.13 3.42 7.46
C ALA A 132 13.22 2.99 8.44
N ALA A 133 12.97 1.91 9.19
CA ALA A 133 13.95 1.36 10.14
C ALA A 133 15.22 0.86 9.45
N LEU A 134 15.10 0.13 8.31
CA LEU A 134 16.23 -0.37 7.55
C LEU A 134 17.09 0.73 6.93
N LEU A 135 16.48 1.89 6.61
CA LEU A 135 17.17 3.07 6.07
C LEU A 135 17.72 3.99 7.17
N GLY A 136 17.26 3.84 8.41
CA GLY A 136 17.51 4.81 9.48
C GLY A 136 16.84 6.17 9.22
N TRP A 137 15.74 6.18 8.45
CA TRP A 137 14.99 7.38 8.08
C TRP A 137 13.82 7.62 9.04
N PRO A 138 13.47 8.89 9.27
CA PRO A 138 12.23 9.21 9.97
C PRO A 138 11.00 8.77 9.17
N GLN A 139 9.89 8.57 9.88
CA GLN A 139 8.65 8.12 9.28
C GLN A 139 7.43 8.91 9.77
N GLY A 140 6.46 9.12 8.86
CA GLY A 140 5.12 9.59 9.18
C GLY A 140 4.10 8.58 8.66
N THR A 141 3.47 7.82 9.58
CA THR A 141 2.56 6.73 9.22
C THR A 141 1.10 7.13 9.29
N PHE A 142 0.24 6.50 8.46
CA PHE A 142 -1.21 6.76 8.40
C PHE A 142 -1.56 8.21 8.07
N ALA A 143 -0.87 8.79 7.09
CA ALA A 143 -1.01 10.20 6.75
C ALA A 143 -2.44 10.54 6.32
N HIS A 144 -3.02 11.52 7.02
CA HIS A 144 -4.28 12.18 6.72
C HIS A 144 -4.07 13.47 5.91
N SER A 145 -2.98 14.19 6.20
CA SER A 145 -2.58 15.38 5.44
C SER A 145 -1.07 15.54 5.42
N LEU A 146 -0.57 16.23 4.38
CA LEU A 146 0.84 16.48 4.15
C LEU A 146 1.07 17.94 3.78
N GLU A 147 1.99 18.60 4.51
CA GLU A 147 2.55 19.90 4.15
C GLU A 147 4.07 19.77 4.02
N LEU A 148 4.62 20.10 2.84
CA LEU A 148 6.06 20.10 2.62
C LEU A 148 6.66 21.48 2.90
N GLY A 149 7.60 21.49 3.86
CA GLY A 149 8.49 22.61 4.14
C GLY A 149 9.79 22.54 3.35
N ASP A 150 10.75 23.39 3.75
CA ASP A 150 12.11 23.36 3.21
C ASP A 150 12.92 22.30 3.98
N GLY A 151 13.14 21.15 3.33
CA GLY A 151 13.86 20.01 3.92
C GLY A 151 13.09 19.23 4.99
N SER A 152 11.80 19.49 5.19
CA SER A 152 10.95 18.78 6.14
C SER A 152 9.56 18.48 5.59
N ALA A 153 8.87 17.53 6.20
CA ALA A 153 7.48 17.18 5.94
C ALA A 153 6.69 17.20 7.25
N LYS A 154 5.63 18.00 7.30
CA LYS A 154 4.66 18.04 8.39
C LYS A 154 3.50 17.12 8.01
N ILE A 155 3.29 16.07 8.78
CA ILE A 155 2.34 14.99 8.48
C ILE A 155 1.35 14.90 9.64
N SER A 156 0.06 15.19 9.37
CA SER A 156 -1.01 14.84 10.30
C SER A 156 -1.45 13.41 10.02
N ARG A 157 -1.48 12.59 11.04
CA ARG A 157 -1.69 11.15 10.95
C ARG A 157 -2.90 10.70 11.75
N GLU A 158 -3.58 9.68 11.28
CA GLU A 158 -4.69 9.05 11.97
C GLU A 158 -4.19 8.26 13.18
N ILE A 159 -4.79 8.49 14.34
CA ILE A 159 -4.60 7.70 15.58
C ILE A 159 -5.96 7.40 16.20
N ASP A 160 -6.05 6.46 17.13
CA ASP A 160 -7.33 6.04 17.73
C ASP A 160 -8.10 7.18 18.41
N GLY A 161 -7.42 8.17 18.96
CA GLY A 161 -8.04 9.31 19.64
C GLY A 161 -8.27 10.55 18.75
N GLY A 162 -7.96 10.50 17.44
CA GLY A 162 -8.07 11.64 16.53
C GLY A 162 -6.87 11.79 15.61
N LEU A 163 -6.30 13.01 15.51
CA LEU A 163 -5.15 13.31 14.66
C LEU A 163 -3.93 13.69 15.50
N GLN A 164 -2.77 13.17 15.08
CA GLN A 164 -1.47 13.58 15.61
C GLN A 164 -0.63 14.17 14.50
N THR A 165 -0.08 15.38 14.70
CA THR A 165 0.83 15.99 13.74
C THR A 165 2.27 15.76 14.16
N VAL A 166 3.07 15.24 13.23
CA VAL A 166 4.52 15.07 13.38
C VAL A 166 5.24 15.85 12.29
N GLU A 167 6.41 16.37 12.59
CA GLU A 167 7.31 16.94 11.59
C GLU A 167 8.54 16.05 11.47
N VAL A 168 8.87 15.68 10.25
CA VAL A 168 9.99 14.78 9.94
C VAL A 168 10.94 15.48 8.96
N LYS A 169 12.25 15.28 9.15
CA LYS A 169 13.26 15.76 8.20
C LYS A 169 13.31 14.83 6.99
N LEU A 170 13.53 15.39 5.82
CA LEU A 170 13.79 14.62 4.62
C LEU A 170 15.29 14.22 4.55
N PRO A 171 15.63 13.02 4.00
CA PRO A 171 14.71 12.05 3.41
C PRO A 171 13.87 11.31 4.46
N ALA A 172 12.65 10.89 4.08
CA ALA A 172 11.70 10.26 5.00
C ALA A 172 10.84 9.20 4.29
N VAL A 173 10.16 8.37 5.08
CA VAL A 173 9.12 7.44 4.62
C VAL A 173 7.76 7.88 5.16
N MET A 174 6.76 7.98 4.28
CA MET A 174 5.38 8.24 4.65
C MET A 174 4.49 7.07 4.22
N THR A 175 3.55 6.68 5.09
CA THR A 175 2.49 5.76 4.68
C THR A 175 1.14 6.48 4.65
N THR A 176 0.33 6.23 3.62
CA THR A 176 -0.90 6.98 3.36
C THR A 176 -2.13 6.27 3.91
N ASP A 177 -3.02 7.02 4.55
CA ASP A 177 -4.40 6.61 4.82
C ASP A 177 -5.31 6.97 3.64
N LEU A 178 -6.48 6.34 3.54
CA LEU A 178 -7.48 6.63 2.49
C LEU A 178 -8.05 8.06 2.57
N ARG A 179 -7.91 8.73 3.71
CA ARG A 179 -8.41 10.08 3.94
C ARG A 179 -7.49 11.19 3.43
N LEU A 180 -6.25 10.84 3.00
CA LEU A 180 -5.27 11.84 2.56
C LEU A 180 -5.73 12.61 1.32
N ASN A 181 -6.30 11.91 0.36
CA ASN A 181 -6.79 12.50 -0.89
C ASN A 181 -7.80 11.57 -1.58
N GLU A 182 -8.35 12.04 -2.69
CA GLU A 182 -9.16 11.26 -3.62
C GLU A 182 -8.35 11.05 -4.91
N PRO A 183 -8.05 9.79 -5.30
CA PRO A 183 -7.27 9.50 -6.49
C PRO A 183 -8.00 9.89 -7.77
N ARG A 184 -7.26 10.45 -8.71
CA ARG A 184 -7.78 10.78 -10.05
C ARG A 184 -8.01 9.55 -10.91
N TYR A 185 -8.99 9.64 -11.79
CA TYR A 185 -9.11 8.69 -12.90
C TYR A 185 -8.13 9.06 -14.01
N ALA A 186 -7.39 8.05 -14.52
CA ALA A 186 -6.52 8.25 -15.66
C ALA A 186 -7.34 8.50 -16.93
N SER A 187 -7.04 9.60 -17.63
CA SER A 187 -7.68 9.89 -18.92
C SER A 187 -7.17 8.95 -20.02
N LEU A 188 -7.98 8.70 -21.04
CA LEU A 188 -7.58 7.85 -22.17
C LEU A 188 -6.26 8.32 -22.83
N PRO A 189 -6.02 9.63 -23.08
CA PRO A 189 -4.72 10.10 -23.58
C PRO A 189 -3.55 9.76 -22.65
N ASN A 190 -3.73 9.83 -21.33
CA ASN A 190 -2.70 9.50 -20.37
C ASN A 190 -2.41 7.99 -20.33
N ILE A 191 -3.43 7.14 -20.46
CA ILE A 191 -3.28 5.69 -20.61
C ILE A 191 -2.43 5.36 -21.85
N MET A 192 -2.70 6.03 -22.99
CA MET A 192 -1.93 5.84 -24.22
C MET A 192 -0.48 6.31 -24.08
N LYS A 193 -0.24 7.44 -23.41
CA LYS A 193 1.12 7.92 -23.10
C LYS A 193 1.86 6.97 -22.17
N ALA A 194 1.18 6.45 -21.15
CA ALA A 194 1.75 5.52 -20.17
C ALA A 194 2.33 4.25 -20.82
N LYS A 195 1.75 3.77 -21.92
CA LYS A 195 2.27 2.61 -22.65
C LYS A 195 3.71 2.80 -23.17
N LYS A 196 4.12 4.04 -23.44
CA LYS A 196 5.45 4.40 -23.96
C LYS A 196 6.46 4.77 -22.87
N LYS A 197 6.02 5.00 -21.64
CA LYS A 197 6.91 5.34 -20.52
C LYS A 197 7.78 4.12 -20.14
N PRO A 198 9.06 4.33 -19.76
CA PRO A 198 9.97 3.24 -19.46
C PRO A 198 9.56 2.51 -18.16
N ILE A 199 9.77 1.21 -18.15
CA ILE A 199 9.74 0.35 -16.96
C ILE A 199 11.03 -0.45 -16.97
N ASP A 200 11.87 -0.23 -15.97
CA ASP A 200 13.08 -1.00 -15.76
C ASP A 200 12.75 -2.30 -15.03
N GLU A 201 13.22 -3.41 -15.54
CA GLU A 201 13.01 -4.72 -14.90
C GLU A 201 14.26 -5.15 -14.15
N LYS A 202 14.07 -5.66 -12.95
CA LYS A 202 15.11 -6.19 -12.06
C LYS A 202 14.62 -7.49 -11.42
N SER A 203 15.55 -8.26 -10.89
CA SER A 203 15.28 -9.38 -10.00
C SER A 203 15.81 -9.09 -8.59
N PRO A 204 15.36 -9.78 -7.54
CA PRO A 204 15.97 -9.68 -6.21
C PRO A 204 17.48 -9.99 -6.20
N ALA A 205 17.91 -10.91 -7.06
CA ALA A 205 19.33 -11.26 -7.22
C ALA A 205 20.16 -10.08 -7.74
N ASP A 206 19.64 -9.31 -8.72
CA ASP A 206 20.30 -8.10 -9.23
C ASP A 206 20.48 -7.04 -8.14
N LEU A 207 19.64 -7.09 -7.09
CA LEU A 207 19.68 -6.20 -5.95
C LEU A 207 20.43 -6.77 -4.75
N GLY A 208 20.95 -8.01 -4.86
CA GLY A 208 21.62 -8.70 -3.76
C GLY A 208 20.72 -9.02 -2.56
N VAL A 209 19.41 -9.18 -2.78
CA VAL A 209 18.42 -9.38 -1.72
C VAL A 209 17.94 -10.83 -1.68
N ASP A 210 18.06 -11.46 -0.52
CA ASP A 210 17.45 -12.76 -0.24
C ASP A 210 15.96 -12.56 0.09
N VAL A 211 15.09 -13.21 -0.68
CA VAL A 211 13.64 -13.21 -0.54
C VAL A 211 13.07 -14.55 -0.11
N THR A 212 13.93 -15.46 0.37
CA THR A 212 13.51 -16.79 0.83
C THR A 212 12.41 -16.66 1.88
N PRO A 213 11.23 -17.30 1.67
CA PRO A 213 10.13 -17.24 2.62
C PRO A 213 10.53 -17.81 3.99
N ARG A 214 10.09 -17.13 5.06
CA ARG A 214 10.28 -17.55 6.46
C ARG A 214 9.05 -18.22 7.05
N PHE A 215 7.90 -18.04 6.39
CA PHE A 215 6.63 -18.61 6.78
C PHE A 215 6.11 -19.55 5.72
N LYS A 216 5.35 -20.54 6.15
CA LYS A 216 4.61 -21.44 5.28
C LYS A 216 3.13 -21.33 5.64
N VAL A 217 2.30 -20.92 4.68
CA VAL A 217 0.84 -20.95 4.85
C VAL A 217 0.42 -22.43 4.87
N LEU A 218 -0.17 -22.86 5.98
CA LEU A 218 -0.61 -24.25 6.16
C LEU A 218 -2.01 -24.45 5.60
N LYS A 219 -2.90 -23.48 5.79
CA LYS A 219 -4.30 -23.58 5.40
C LYS A 219 -4.95 -22.21 5.28
N VAL A 220 -5.78 -22.05 4.25
CA VAL A 220 -6.66 -20.89 4.06
C VAL A 220 -8.10 -21.37 4.07
N THR A 221 -8.97 -20.72 4.83
CA THR A 221 -10.40 -21.04 4.91
C THR A 221 -11.24 -19.78 4.79
N GLU A 222 -12.47 -19.93 4.32
CA GLU A 222 -13.44 -18.83 4.42
C GLU A 222 -13.72 -18.51 5.90
N PRO A 223 -14.01 -17.24 6.23
CA PRO A 223 -14.44 -16.90 7.58
C PRO A 223 -15.75 -17.63 7.93
N PRO A 224 -15.97 -17.98 9.22
CA PRO A 224 -17.20 -18.64 9.62
C PRO A 224 -18.40 -17.74 9.31
N LYS A 225 -19.48 -18.35 8.85
CA LYS A 225 -20.73 -17.62 8.61
C LYS A 225 -21.23 -17.03 9.93
N ARG A 226 -21.50 -15.74 9.93
CA ARG A 226 -22.15 -15.10 11.09
C ARG A 226 -23.59 -15.61 11.20
N GLY A 227 -24.03 -15.94 12.41
CA GLY A 227 -25.42 -16.23 12.72
C GLY A 227 -26.31 -15.00 12.49
N ALA A 228 -27.61 -15.23 12.36
CA ALA A 228 -28.56 -14.13 12.31
C ALA A 228 -28.51 -13.31 13.61
N GLY A 229 -28.62 -12.00 13.50
CA GLY A 229 -28.74 -11.14 14.67
C GLY A 229 -30.05 -11.39 15.43
N VAL A 230 -30.08 -11.07 16.71
CA VAL A 230 -31.30 -11.13 17.54
C VAL A 230 -31.99 -9.77 17.50
N LYS A 231 -33.23 -9.72 17.05
CA LYS A 231 -34.06 -8.52 17.18
C LYS A 231 -34.57 -8.42 18.62
N VAL A 232 -34.51 -7.23 19.17
CA VAL A 232 -34.99 -6.91 20.53
C VAL A 232 -36.21 -6.00 20.45
N ALA A 233 -37.10 -6.08 21.42
CA ALA A 233 -38.34 -5.33 21.45
C ALA A 233 -38.18 -3.92 22.02
N SER A 234 -37.13 -3.66 22.80
CA SER A 234 -36.89 -2.37 23.45
C SER A 234 -35.42 -2.04 23.62
N VAL A 235 -35.12 -0.76 23.87
CA VAL A 235 -33.77 -0.30 24.23
C VAL A 235 -33.29 -0.94 25.54
N GLY A 236 -34.18 -1.12 26.54
CA GLY A 236 -33.83 -1.79 27.79
C GLY A 236 -33.32 -3.21 27.55
N GLU A 237 -34.04 -4.01 26.76
CA GLU A 237 -33.63 -5.37 26.40
C GLU A 237 -32.29 -5.38 25.64
N LEU A 238 -32.03 -4.39 24.76
CA LEU A 238 -30.75 -4.24 24.08
C LEU A 238 -29.61 -4.02 25.08
N LEU A 239 -29.79 -3.08 26.01
CA LEU A 239 -28.81 -2.76 27.04
C LEU A 239 -28.50 -3.97 27.92
N ASP A 240 -29.53 -4.73 28.35
CA ASP A 240 -29.33 -5.92 29.17
C ASP A 240 -28.56 -7.01 28.41
N LYS A 241 -28.87 -7.22 27.11
CA LYS A 241 -28.12 -8.16 26.28
C LYS A 241 -26.66 -7.73 26.07
N LEU A 242 -26.41 -6.44 25.85
CA LEU A 242 -25.05 -5.91 25.67
C LEU A 242 -24.24 -6.00 26.96
N LYS A 243 -24.83 -5.75 28.13
CA LYS A 243 -24.20 -5.96 29.43
C LYS A 243 -23.88 -7.44 29.67
N THR A 244 -24.84 -8.32 29.41
CA THR A 244 -24.64 -9.77 29.54
C THR A 244 -23.54 -10.28 28.60
N ALA A 245 -23.42 -9.71 27.43
CA ALA A 245 -22.35 -10.02 26.48
C ALA A 245 -20.99 -9.38 26.82
N GLY A 246 -20.90 -8.56 27.89
CA GLY A 246 -19.67 -7.89 28.31
C GLY A 246 -19.21 -6.75 27.39
N VAL A 247 -20.11 -6.25 26.55
CA VAL A 247 -19.81 -5.15 25.60
C VAL A 247 -19.97 -3.78 26.25
N LEU A 248 -20.84 -3.68 27.27
CA LEU A 248 -21.01 -2.47 28.08
C LEU A 248 -20.49 -2.71 29.50
N PRO A 249 -19.92 -1.69 30.15
CA PRO A 249 -19.58 -1.77 31.56
C PRO A 249 -20.84 -2.08 32.38
N GLN A 250 -20.67 -2.87 33.46
CA GLN A 250 -21.74 -3.21 34.40
C GLN A 250 -22.20 -1.99 35.19
#